data_02923be3d8738af5c27a99e554288e03
#
_entry.id   02923be3d8738af5c27a99e554288e03
#
_cell.length_a   1.000
_cell.length_b   1.000
_cell.length_c   1.000
_cell.angle_alpha   90.00
_cell.angle_beta   90.00
_cell.angle_gamma   90.00
#
_symmetry.space_group_name_H-M   'P 1'
#
loop_
_entity.id
_entity.type
_entity.pdbx_description
1 polymer ?
#
loop_
_entity_poly.entity_id
_entity_poly.type
_entity_poly.pdbx_seq_one_letter_code
_entity_poly.pdbx_strand_id
1 'polypeptide(L)' 'MNLTEHVDTLKAKHHDLDQAINTENNRPHPDEMTIVDLKKQKLRIKDELADISH' A
#
# COMPACT_ATOMS: atom_id res chain seq x y z
N MET A 1 -16.80 -12.04 -5.62
CA MET A 1 -16.12 -10.78 -6.02
C MET A 1 -15.51 -10.99 -7.39
N ASN A 2 -15.78 -10.11 -8.33
CA ASN A 2 -15.18 -10.22 -9.66
C ASN A 2 -13.78 -9.59 -9.69
N LEU A 3 -13.05 -9.81 -10.77
CA LEU A 3 -11.67 -9.35 -10.90
C LEU A 3 -11.57 -7.82 -10.81
N THR A 4 -12.52 -7.09 -11.39
CA THR A 4 -12.53 -5.63 -11.37
C THR A 4 -12.64 -5.10 -9.94
N GLU A 5 -13.55 -5.67 -9.15
CA GLU A 5 -13.71 -5.28 -7.75
C GLU A 5 -12.46 -5.56 -6.93
N HIS A 6 -11.82 -6.70 -7.20
CA HIS A 6 -10.58 -7.06 -6.51
C HIS A 6 -9.45 -6.06 -6.83
N VAL A 7 -9.30 -5.70 -8.10
CA VAL A 7 -8.32 -4.71 -8.53
C VAL A 7 -8.60 -3.36 -7.90
N ASP A 8 -9.85 -2.92 -7.88
CA ASP A 8 -10.24 -1.65 -7.26
C ASP A 8 -9.92 -1.63 -5.77
N THR A 9 -10.16 -2.75 -5.09
CA THR A 9 -9.84 -2.90 -3.66
C THR A 9 -8.34 -2.79 -3.43
N LEU A 10 -7.53 -3.44 -4.26
CA LEU A 10 -6.07 -3.38 -4.15
C LEU A 10 -5.55 -1.97 -4.41
N LYS A 11 -6.09 -1.28 -5.40
CA LYS A 11 -5.70 0.10 -5.70
C LYS A 11 -6.03 1.03 -4.54
N ALA A 12 -7.20 0.86 -3.93
CA ALA A 12 -7.59 1.65 -2.77
C ALA A 12 -6.64 1.42 -1.60
N LYS A 13 -6.28 0.16 -1.33
CA LYS A 13 -5.32 -0.18 -0.27
C LYS A 13 -3.94 0.41 -0.56
N HIS A 14 -3.50 0.35 -1.81
CA HIS A 14 -2.22 0.94 -2.21
C HIS A 14 -2.20 2.44 -1.92
N HIS A 15 -3.27 3.13 -2.27
CA HIS A 15 -3.42 4.56 -2.01
C HIS A 15 -3.41 4.86 -0.50
N ASP A 16 -4.16 4.08 0.29
CA ASP A 16 -4.21 4.24 1.73
C ASP A 16 -2.84 4.04 2.37
N LEU A 17 -2.08 3.06 1.90
CA LEU A 17 -0.73 2.82 2.39
C LEU A 17 0.22 3.96 2.03
N ASP A 18 0.11 4.52 0.83
CA ASP A 18 0.89 5.69 0.44
C ASP A 18 0.61 6.87 1.36
N GLN A 19 -0.66 7.12 1.68
CA GLN A 19 -1.04 8.18 2.61
C GLN A 19 -0.51 7.92 4.01
N ALA A 20 -0.60 6.68 4.48
CA ALA A 20 -0.10 6.32 5.80
C ALA A 20 1.41 6.51 5.90
N ILE A 21 2.16 6.13 4.88
CA ILE A 21 3.61 6.33 4.82
C ILE A 21 3.93 7.83 4.86
N ASN A 22 3.22 8.62 4.07
CA ASN A 22 3.44 10.07 4.01
C ASN A 22 3.14 10.72 5.37
N THR A 23 2.04 10.32 6.01
CA THR A 23 1.66 10.82 7.34
C THR A 23 2.73 10.49 8.37
N GLU A 24 3.24 9.25 8.35
CA GLU A 24 4.28 8.84 9.30
C GLU A 24 5.57 9.61 9.07
N ASN A 25 5.96 9.82 7.81
CA ASN A 25 7.17 10.60 7.47
C ASN A 25 7.08 12.06 7.91
N ASN A 26 5.88 12.61 8.00
CA ASN A 26 5.66 14.01 8.39
C ASN A 26 5.57 14.22 9.89
N ARG A 27 5.64 13.15 10.68
CA ARG A 27 5.66 13.27 12.14
C ARG A 27 7.00 13.82 12.61
N PRO A 28 7.02 14.56 13.74
CA PRO A 28 8.27 15.06 14.32
C PRO A 28 9.28 13.94 14.60
N HIS A 29 8.80 12.77 14.98
CA HIS A 29 9.63 11.59 15.24
C HIS A 29 9.05 10.39 14.50
N PRO A 30 9.34 10.25 13.20
CA PRO A 30 8.82 9.14 12.42
C PRO A 30 9.28 7.78 12.99
N ASP A 31 8.37 6.83 13.01
CA ASP A 31 8.68 5.47 13.42
C ASP A 31 9.15 4.68 12.21
N GLU A 32 10.46 4.43 12.14
CA GLU A 32 11.07 3.72 11.01
C GLU A 32 10.51 2.31 10.85
N MET A 33 10.21 1.62 11.95
CA MET A 33 9.64 0.27 11.89
C MET A 33 8.26 0.29 11.24
N THR A 34 7.44 1.26 11.60
CA THR A 34 6.13 1.43 11.00
C THR A 34 6.24 1.74 9.52
N ILE A 35 7.17 2.61 9.12
CA ILE A 35 7.38 2.96 7.73
C ILE A 35 7.82 1.73 6.92
N VAL A 36 8.74 0.93 7.44
CA VAL A 36 9.20 -0.29 6.78
C VAL A 36 8.04 -1.26 6.59
N ASP A 37 7.21 -1.44 7.63
CA ASP A 37 6.05 -2.32 7.59
C ASP A 37 5.05 -1.89 6.51
N LEU A 38 4.74 -0.60 6.49
CA LEU A 38 3.83 -0.02 5.49
C LEU A 38 4.36 -0.20 4.07
N LYS A 39 5.66 0.00 3.89
CA LYS A 39 6.31 -0.19 2.58
C LYS A 39 6.25 -1.65 2.13
N LYS A 40 6.41 -2.60 3.05
CA LYS A 40 6.29 -4.03 2.73
C LYS A 40 4.87 -4.37 2.29
N GLN A 41 3.87 -3.85 2.99
CA GLN A 41 2.47 -4.07 2.62
C GLN A 41 2.17 -3.47 1.25
N LYS A 42 2.66 -2.27 0.99
CA LYS A 42 2.51 -1.61 -0.29
C LYS A 42 3.13 -2.43 -1.42
N LEU A 43 4.32 -2.97 -1.20
CA LEU A 43 5.02 -3.79 -2.18
C LEU A 43 4.22 -5.05 -2.51
N ARG A 44 3.66 -5.72 -1.51
CA ARG A 44 2.82 -6.90 -1.72
C ARG A 44 1.61 -6.59 -2.60
N ILE A 45 0.95 -5.48 -2.33
CA ILE A 45 -0.21 -5.06 -3.11
C ILE A 45 0.20 -4.72 -4.54
N LYS A 46 1.32 -4.05 -4.72
CA LYS A 46 1.86 -3.75 -6.04
C LYS A 46 2.16 -5.02 -6.82
N ASP A 47 2.75 -6.02 -6.15
CA ASP A 47 3.05 -7.32 -6.79
C ASP A 47 1.76 -8.04 -7.21
N GLU A 48 0.73 -8.02 -6.36
CA GLU A 48 -0.56 -8.61 -6.70
C GLU A 48 -1.20 -7.91 -7.90
N LEU A 49 -1.13 -6.59 -7.94
CA LEU A 49 -1.64 -5.82 -9.07
C LEU A 49 -0.89 -6.15 -10.36
N ALA A 50 0.42 -6.31 -10.28
CA ALA A 50 1.23 -6.69 -11.42
C ALA A 50 0.86 -8.07 -11.95
N ASP A 51 0.62 -9.03 -11.05
CA ASP A 51 0.20 -10.37 -11.42
C ASP A 51 -1.15 -10.36 -12.15
N ILE A 52 -2.10 -9.59 -11.64
CA ILE A 52 -3.43 -9.49 -12.24
C ILE A 52 -3.36 -8.80 -13.61
N SER A 53 -2.50 -7.81 -13.74
CA SER A 53 -2.36 -7.03 -14.97
C SER A 53 -1.53 -7.72 -16.04
N HIS A 54 -1.01 -8.87 -15.71
CA HIS A 54 -0.03 -9.58 -16.55
C HIS A 54 -0.67 -10.22 -17.80
#